data_05c961ffd1acd93e4c58e3af2d599558
#
_entry.id   05c961ffd1acd93e4c58e3af2d599558
#
_cell.length_a   1.000
_cell.length_b   1.000
_cell.length_c   1.000
_cell.angle_alpha   90.00
_cell.angle_beta   90.00
_cell.angle_gamma   90.00
#
_symmetry.space_group_name_H-M   'P 1'
#
loop_
_entity.id
_entity.type
_entity.pdbx_description
1 polymer ?
#
loop_
_entity_poly.entity_id
_entity_poly.type
_entity_poly.pdbx_seq_one_letter_code
_entity_poly.pdbx_strand_id
1 'polypeptide(L)'
;MKIWKIITVMLAVFLLAGCVGCVSGADISEILITGIAAPETSEKPDTTASTTTTGVTVDKVEWPDVKDNAFDANKVHTVKVTAKATSSNQFTKNPTVKVNGNAAAVTISADNKTATITYAFPATKAADKISSIEIKNLDAPITSATPDKSATIDSDEGDDAVAISEITWSPTDSPFLMDKAYKVTIKLKTSSKEYEWDTTISAKIGSITLNSSEITKSGDTVTLTHTYPKTQPLGTISSMNLGINSPSVGKNPSSSVTTNSNMFTATAVWSPSGVFKPDTSYTVTATITAKYGYLFDSTVSAKVNGADASVQRKSDTEAVVTYTFAQIVSVNSVRINLAAPSTGEMAQTTVSDVTSNPSGSAKSATVVWSPSLTNGEFDAGVEYTATVSIPISGSSSAFDGETIVYINGEQSTITSISSDGKTVKATHTFPKTTFIPHPLDIIKEMFNLMLAIFNPASYVFL
;
A
#
# COMPACT_ATOMS: atom_id res chain seq x y z
N MET A 1 35.13 15.01 14.31
CA MET A 1 36.12 15.44 13.27
C MET A 1 37.48 15.13 13.88
N LYS A 2 37.95 13.85 13.75
CA LYS A 2 39.21 13.37 14.32
C LYS A 2 40.36 13.78 13.38
N ILE A 3 41.27 14.58 13.91
CA ILE A 3 42.44 15.06 13.21
C ILE A 3 43.50 13.96 13.19
N TRP A 4 43.83 13.49 12.01
CA TRP A 4 44.89 12.53 11.75
C TRP A 4 46.24 13.15 12.07
N LYS A 5 46.96 12.69 13.08
CA LYS A 5 48.39 13.00 13.31
C LYS A 5 49.23 12.01 12.53
N ILE A 6 49.76 12.47 11.40
CA ILE A 6 50.82 11.76 10.66
C ILE A 6 52.11 12.01 11.38
N ILE A 7 52.68 10.98 11.97
CA ILE A 7 54.08 11.01 12.48
C ILE A 7 55.00 10.63 11.33
N THR A 8 55.77 11.57 10.86
CA THR A 8 56.82 11.39 9.84
C THR A 8 58.03 10.75 10.48
N VAL A 9 58.28 9.48 10.15
CA VAL A 9 59.53 8.81 10.53
C VAL A 9 60.62 9.20 9.54
N MET A 10 61.60 10.00 9.95
CA MET A 10 62.81 10.29 9.15
C MET A 10 63.73 9.08 9.15
N LEU A 11 63.84 8.46 7.98
CA LEU A 11 64.82 7.41 7.71
C LEU A 11 66.19 8.08 7.34
N ALA A 12 67.14 8.07 8.29
CA ALA A 12 68.52 8.46 7.97
C ALA A 12 69.28 7.20 7.54
N VAL A 13 69.55 7.07 6.26
CA VAL A 13 70.45 6.05 5.72
C VAL A 13 71.87 6.59 5.78
N PHE A 14 72.73 6.04 6.61
CA PHE A 14 74.19 6.23 6.52
C PHE A 14 74.79 5.01 5.81
N LEU A 15 75.32 5.25 4.60
CA LEU A 15 76.21 4.31 3.91
C LEU A 15 77.62 4.51 4.46
N LEU A 16 78.18 3.50 5.11
CA LEU A 16 79.61 3.37 5.31
C LEU A 16 80.13 2.13 4.59
N ALA A 17 80.92 2.34 3.57
CA ALA A 17 81.66 1.31 2.85
C ALA A 17 82.91 0.92 3.59
N GLY A 18 83.19 -0.36 3.66
CA GLY A 18 84.51 -0.92 3.61
C GLY A 18 85.10 -1.37 4.94
N CYS A 19 85.09 -2.65 5.20
CA CYS A 19 86.33 -3.44 5.38
C CYS A 19 85.98 -4.92 5.53
N VAL A 20 86.43 -5.75 4.62
CA VAL A 20 86.41 -7.23 4.82
C VAL A 20 87.50 -7.58 5.85
N GLY A 21 87.17 -7.61 7.10
CA GLY A 21 87.93 -8.19 8.17
C GLY A 21 87.11 -9.31 8.80
N CYS A 22 87.70 -10.42 9.20
CA CYS A 22 87.07 -11.52 9.94
C CYS A 22 86.23 -10.93 11.06
N VAL A 23 84.93 -10.98 10.93
CA VAL A 23 83.99 -10.47 11.96
C VAL A 23 83.93 -11.56 13.05
N SER A 24 84.75 -11.43 14.09
CA SER A 24 84.43 -12.02 15.35
C SER A 24 83.12 -11.42 15.81
N GLY A 25 82.11 -12.22 16.08
CA GLY A 25 80.79 -11.73 16.52
C GLY A 25 80.95 -10.81 17.73
N ALA A 26 80.29 -9.70 17.70
CA ALA A 26 80.27 -8.72 18.78
C ALA A 26 79.30 -9.20 19.88
N ASP A 27 79.74 -9.05 21.14
CA ASP A 27 78.88 -9.24 22.33
C ASP A 27 77.95 -7.99 22.44
N ILE A 28 76.63 -8.22 22.36
CA ILE A 28 75.59 -7.20 22.48
C ILE A 28 75.24 -7.07 23.96
N SER A 29 75.63 -5.99 24.61
CA SER A 29 75.37 -5.68 26.01
C SER A 29 74.23 -4.70 26.25
N GLU A 30 73.68 -4.10 25.19
CA GLU A 30 72.52 -3.21 25.25
C GLU A 30 71.55 -3.50 24.08
N ILE A 31 70.24 -3.51 24.41
CA ILE A 31 69.19 -3.68 23.41
C ILE A 31 68.17 -2.52 23.56
N LEU A 32 68.01 -1.75 22.50
CA LEU A 32 67.12 -0.60 22.45
C LEU A 32 65.97 -0.90 21.50
N ILE A 33 64.78 -1.10 22.03
CA ILE A 33 63.53 -1.30 21.25
C ILE A 33 62.75 0.01 21.25
N THR A 34 62.29 0.40 20.05
CA THR A 34 61.55 1.64 19.85
C THR A 34 60.37 1.39 18.90
N GLY A 35 59.44 2.35 18.82
CA GLY A 35 58.31 2.28 17.90
C GLY A 35 57.15 1.43 18.34
N ILE A 36 57.02 1.15 19.67
CA ILE A 36 55.87 0.52 20.27
C ILE A 36 55.02 1.62 20.90
N ALA A 37 53.81 1.89 20.39
CA ALA A 37 52.90 2.86 21.00
C ALA A 37 52.47 2.41 22.39
N ALA A 38 52.26 3.37 23.31
CA ALA A 38 51.69 3.08 24.60
C ALA A 38 50.24 2.57 24.42
N PRO A 39 49.83 1.54 25.16
CA PRO A 39 48.45 1.06 25.08
C PRO A 39 47.44 2.16 25.40
N GLU A 40 46.47 2.35 24.50
CA GLU A 40 45.28 3.19 24.71
C GLU A 40 44.04 2.28 24.67
N THR A 41 43.07 2.52 25.53
CA THR A 41 41.84 1.71 25.61
C THR A 41 41.18 1.61 24.25
N SER A 42 40.73 0.42 23.86
CA SER A 42 40.08 0.08 22.57
C SER A 42 41.00 0.11 21.35
N GLU A 43 42.19 0.69 21.42
CA GLU A 43 43.13 0.70 20.30
C GLU A 43 43.72 -0.70 20.06
N LYS A 44 44.14 -0.93 18.81
CA LYS A 44 44.78 -2.18 18.40
C LYS A 44 46.22 -2.22 18.84
N PRO A 45 46.74 -3.39 19.35
CA PRO A 45 48.12 -3.56 19.68
C PRO A 45 49.05 -3.41 18.46
N ASP A 46 50.20 -2.76 18.67
CA ASP A 46 51.29 -2.79 17.70
C ASP A 46 51.85 -4.19 17.55
N THR A 47 52.05 -4.64 16.33
CA THR A 47 52.62 -5.96 16.01
C THR A 47 54.05 -5.85 15.47
N THR A 48 54.56 -4.62 15.36
CA THR A 48 55.91 -4.31 14.86
C THR A 48 56.63 -3.39 15.84
N ALA A 49 57.94 -3.47 15.85
CA ALA A 49 58.81 -2.57 16.58
C ALA A 49 60.13 -2.42 15.80
N SER A 50 60.89 -1.41 16.14
CA SER A 50 62.23 -1.15 15.58
C SER A 50 63.32 -1.26 16.66
N THR A 51 64.56 -1.46 16.22
CA THR A 51 65.72 -1.39 17.12
C THR A 51 66.81 -0.54 16.48
N THR A 52 67.48 0.24 17.30
CA THR A 52 68.65 1.01 16.88
C THR A 52 69.98 0.30 17.28
N THR A 53 69.89 -0.87 17.95
CA THR A 53 71.04 -1.65 18.35
C THR A 53 71.63 -2.36 17.13
N THR A 54 72.90 -2.06 16.83
CA THR A 54 73.62 -2.72 15.76
C THR A 54 73.76 -4.22 16.04
N GLY A 55 73.50 -5.04 15.00
CA GLY A 55 73.59 -6.49 15.15
C GLY A 55 72.32 -7.16 15.79
N VAL A 56 71.24 -6.41 15.93
CA VAL A 56 69.95 -6.93 16.45
C VAL A 56 68.84 -6.71 15.41
N THR A 57 67.93 -7.65 15.29
CA THR A 57 66.64 -7.52 14.56
C THR A 57 65.49 -7.86 15.49
N VAL A 58 64.40 -7.14 15.31
CA VAL A 58 63.12 -7.52 15.95
C VAL A 58 62.46 -8.60 15.08
N ASP A 59 62.13 -9.72 15.71
CA ASP A 59 61.50 -10.89 15.05
C ASP A 59 60.01 -10.90 15.26
N LYS A 60 59.53 -10.58 16.47
CA LYS A 60 58.11 -10.65 16.82
C LYS A 60 57.76 -9.68 17.94
N VAL A 61 56.56 -9.11 17.86
CA VAL A 61 55.90 -8.34 18.93
C VAL A 61 54.59 -8.97 19.26
N GLU A 62 54.36 -9.28 20.53
CA GLU A 62 53.18 -9.96 21.05
C GLU A 62 52.62 -9.24 22.27
N TRP A 63 51.31 -9.32 22.43
CA TRP A 63 50.61 -8.84 23.63
C TRP A 63 49.80 -9.99 24.25
N PRO A 64 50.39 -10.82 25.10
CA PRO A 64 49.79 -12.07 25.58
C PRO A 64 48.50 -11.90 26.38
N ASP A 65 48.32 -10.72 26.97
CA ASP A 65 47.18 -10.38 27.83
C ASP A 65 46.04 -9.67 27.09
N VAL A 66 46.20 -9.40 25.77
CA VAL A 66 45.18 -8.73 24.95
C VAL A 66 44.26 -9.77 24.26
N LYS A 67 42.98 -9.60 24.46
CA LYS A 67 41.93 -10.36 23.79
C LYS A 67 41.20 -9.46 22.78
N ASP A 68 40.57 -10.07 21.80
CA ASP A 68 39.75 -9.38 20.79
C ASP A 68 40.50 -8.27 20.03
N ASN A 69 41.85 -8.35 20.01
CA ASN A 69 42.74 -7.43 19.31
C ASN A 69 42.51 -5.92 19.67
N ALA A 70 42.17 -5.66 20.94
CA ALA A 70 41.99 -4.33 21.50
C ALA A 70 42.38 -4.30 22.98
N PHE A 71 43.03 -3.21 23.42
CA PHE A 71 43.40 -3.03 24.82
C PHE A 71 42.18 -2.82 25.73
N ASP A 72 42.20 -3.47 26.88
CA ASP A 72 41.18 -3.33 27.93
C ASP A 72 41.40 -2.02 28.71
N ALA A 73 40.29 -1.42 29.21
CA ALA A 73 40.36 -0.24 30.08
C ALA A 73 40.93 -0.58 31.49
N ASN A 74 41.54 0.42 32.13
CA ASN A 74 42.07 0.36 33.49
C ASN A 74 42.97 -0.88 33.75
N LYS A 75 43.77 -1.24 32.74
CA LYS A 75 44.58 -2.45 32.77
C LYS A 75 46.02 -2.17 32.35
N VAL A 76 46.95 -2.79 33.15
CA VAL A 76 48.36 -2.84 32.75
C VAL A 76 48.51 -3.89 31.66
N HIS A 77 49.07 -3.48 30.53
CA HIS A 77 49.34 -4.36 29.39
C HIS A 77 50.81 -4.58 29.24
N THR A 78 51.20 -5.85 29.00
CA THR A 78 52.60 -6.25 28.86
C THR A 78 52.89 -6.63 27.41
N VAL A 79 53.86 -5.91 26.79
CA VAL A 79 54.40 -6.30 25.49
C VAL A 79 55.50 -7.32 25.66
N LYS A 80 55.53 -8.31 24.79
CA LYS A 80 56.63 -9.29 24.64
C LYS A 80 57.25 -9.13 23.28
N VAL A 81 58.50 -8.73 23.26
CA VAL A 81 59.31 -8.55 22.02
C VAL A 81 60.35 -9.64 21.91
N THR A 82 60.38 -10.34 20.80
CA THR A 82 61.41 -11.31 20.49
C THR A 82 62.42 -10.62 19.55
N ALA A 83 63.66 -10.48 19.99
CA ALA A 83 64.76 -9.94 19.22
C ALA A 83 65.83 -11.00 18.95
N LYS A 84 66.46 -10.96 17.78
CA LYS A 84 67.49 -11.91 17.36
C LYS A 84 68.82 -11.19 17.10
N ALA A 85 69.92 -11.79 17.56
CA ALA A 85 71.24 -11.36 17.18
C ALA A 85 71.53 -11.77 15.73
N THR A 86 71.99 -10.83 14.92
CA THR A 86 72.29 -11.07 13.51
C THR A 86 73.71 -11.66 13.33
N SER A 87 73.87 -12.49 12.30
CA SER A 87 75.15 -13.08 11.92
C SER A 87 75.91 -13.75 13.07
N SER A 88 77.17 -13.42 13.27
CA SER A 88 78.05 -13.96 14.32
C SER A 88 77.85 -13.33 15.70
N ASN A 89 77.04 -12.24 15.80
CA ASN A 89 76.81 -11.52 17.08
C ASN A 89 76.03 -12.41 18.07
N GLN A 90 76.22 -12.11 19.36
CA GLN A 90 75.52 -12.80 20.46
C GLN A 90 75.16 -11.81 21.57
N PHE A 91 74.11 -12.10 22.32
CA PHE A 91 73.73 -11.31 23.48
C PHE A 91 74.60 -11.69 24.67
N THR A 92 75.03 -10.72 25.49
CA THR A 92 75.59 -11.02 26.80
C THR A 92 74.51 -11.68 27.71
N LYS A 93 74.89 -12.38 28.76
CA LYS A 93 73.93 -13.04 29.68
C LYS A 93 72.94 -12.06 30.31
N ASN A 94 73.36 -10.82 30.57
CA ASN A 94 72.57 -9.79 31.24
C ASN A 94 72.72 -8.46 30.48
N PRO A 95 72.16 -8.31 29.27
CA PRO A 95 72.21 -7.04 28.55
C PRO A 95 71.28 -6.02 29.23
N THR A 96 71.65 -4.75 29.14
CA THR A 96 70.72 -3.66 29.47
C THR A 96 69.69 -3.55 28.39
N VAL A 97 68.39 -3.57 28.74
CA VAL A 97 67.29 -3.49 27.75
C VAL A 97 66.40 -2.33 28.06
N LYS A 98 66.03 -1.60 27.01
CA LYS A 98 65.06 -0.52 27.08
C LYS A 98 64.00 -0.68 26.01
N VAL A 99 62.72 -0.43 26.37
CA VAL A 99 61.61 -0.29 25.45
C VAL A 99 61.13 1.17 25.52
N ASN A 100 61.19 1.87 24.38
CA ASN A 100 60.88 3.31 24.29
C ASN A 100 61.65 4.14 25.36
N GLY A 101 62.92 3.78 25.64
CA GLY A 101 63.73 4.46 26.64
C GLY A 101 63.55 4.01 28.09
N ASN A 102 62.54 3.20 28.40
CA ASN A 102 62.27 2.67 29.75
C ASN A 102 62.89 1.29 29.96
N ALA A 103 63.43 1.03 31.13
CA ALA A 103 64.01 -0.27 31.48
C ALA A 103 62.99 -1.42 31.33
N ALA A 104 63.44 -2.51 30.68
CA ALA A 104 62.63 -3.69 30.44
C ALA A 104 63.33 -4.95 30.92
N ALA A 105 62.51 -5.96 31.28
CA ALA A 105 63.03 -7.28 31.65
C ALA A 105 63.41 -8.08 30.39
N VAL A 106 64.42 -8.94 30.51
CA VAL A 106 64.88 -9.75 29.39
C VAL A 106 65.26 -11.15 29.86
N THR A 107 64.99 -12.11 28.98
CA THR A 107 65.50 -13.50 29.12
C THR A 107 66.24 -13.82 27.83
N ILE A 108 67.50 -14.26 27.98
CA ILE A 108 68.35 -14.65 26.83
C ILE A 108 68.26 -16.17 26.67
N SER A 109 68.16 -16.64 25.44
CA SER A 109 68.23 -18.08 25.12
C SER A 109 69.58 -18.72 25.42
N ALA A 110 69.59 -20.01 25.57
CA ALA A 110 70.79 -20.76 25.95
C ALA A 110 71.95 -20.63 24.93
N ASP A 111 71.61 -20.38 23.69
CA ASP A 111 72.51 -20.10 22.52
C ASP A 111 73.00 -18.66 22.43
N ASN A 112 72.50 -17.79 23.30
CA ASN A 112 72.69 -16.33 23.26
C ASN A 112 72.27 -15.65 21.98
N LYS A 113 71.38 -16.25 21.16
CA LYS A 113 70.91 -15.73 19.88
C LYS A 113 69.58 -15.06 19.91
N THR A 114 68.76 -15.35 20.95
CA THR A 114 67.41 -14.81 21.07
C THR A 114 67.23 -14.11 22.41
N ALA A 115 66.73 -12.90 22.40
CA ALA A 115 66.31 -12.12 23.55
C ALA A 115 64.76 -12.03 23.61
N THR A 116 64.17 -12.53 24.67
CA THR A 116 62.75 -12.33 24.99
C THR A 116 62.64 -11.15 25.94
N ILE A 117 62.11 -10.05 25.50
CA ILE A 117 61.99 -8.78 26.22
C ILE A 117 60.54 -8.58 26.64
N THR A 118 60.34 -8.23 27.90
CA THR A 118 58.99 -7.91 28.41
C THR A 118 59.02 -6.53 29.07
N TYR A 119 57.97 -5.75 28.72
CA TYR A 119 57.76 -4.44 29.31
C TYR A 119 56.29 -4.21 29.60
N ALA A 120 56.02 -3.83 30.86
CA ALA A 120 54.67 -3.48 31.32
C ALA A 120 54.47 -1.98 31.19
N PHE A 121 53.49 -1.60 30.39
CA PHE A 121 53.09 -0.20 30.26
C PHE A 121 52.24 0.23 31.47
N PRO A 122 52.13 1.53 31.78
CA PRO A 122 51.11 2.02 32.71
C PRO A 122 49.72 1.55 32.34
N ALA A 123 48.82 1.48 33.31
CA ALA A 123 47.43 1.12 33.03
C ALA A 123 46.77 2.09 32.04
N THR A 124 45.99 1.54 31.14
CA THR A 124 45.13 2.29 30.24
C THR A 124 44.12 3.13 31.03
N LYS A 125 43.52 4.15 30.37
CA LYS A 125 42.44 4.94 30.97
C LYS A 125 41.31 4.04 31.45
N ALA A 126 40.67 4.40 32.58
CA ALA A 126 39.44 3.75 33.02
C ALA A 126 38.32 4.02 32.01
N ALA A 127 37.42 3.06 31.84
CA ALA A 127 36.25 3.24 31.00
C ALA A 127 35.32 4.31 31.59
N ASP A 128 34.69 5.08 30.69
CA ASP A 128 33.65 6.04 31.05
C ASP A 128 32.36 5.24 31.36
N LYS A 129 31.58 5.70 32.36
CA LYS A 129 30.43 4.94 32.88
C LYS A 129 29.12 5.43 32.32
N ILE A 130 28.40 4.57 31.63
CA ILE A 130 27.08 4.85 31.14
C ILE A 130 26.05 4.55 32.21
N SER A 131 25.36 5.59 32.68
CA SER A 131 24.33 5.52 33.72
C SER A 131 22.93 5.90 33.26
N SER A 132 22.81 6.51 32.08
CA SER A 132 21.53 6.95 31.51
C SER A 132 21.40 6.63 30.05
N ILE A 133 20.22 6.12 29.65
CA ILE A 133 19.91 5.70 28.27
C ILE A 133 18.53 6.20 27.88
N GLU A 134 18.39 6.71 26.68
CA GLU A 134 17.10 7.01 26.05
C GLU A 134 17.00 6.34 24.68
N ILE A 135 16.01 5.48 24.50
CA ILE A 135 15.65 4.89 23.20
C ILE A 135 14.64 5.82 22.55
N LYS A 136 14.99 6.30 21.35
CA LYS A 136 14.17 7.22 20.53
C LYS A 136 13.72 6.53 19.25
N ASN A 137 12.67 7.06 18.61
CA ASN A 137 12.13 6.54 17.33
C ASN A 137 11.75 5.05 17.40
N LEU A 138 11.18 4.63 18.52
CA LEU A 138 10.53 3.36 18.71
C LEU A 138 9.07 3.61 19.06
N ASP A 139 8.18 3.31 18.14
CA ASP A 139 6.76 3.60 18.31
C ASP A 139 6.06 2.58 19.21
N ALA A 140 5.11 3.07 20.00
CA ALA A 140 4.24 2.19 20.79
C ALA A 140 3.38 1.34 19.85
N PRO A 141 3.00 0.10 20.25
CA PRO A 141 2.15 -0.76 19.46
C PRO A 141 0.79 -0.11 19.16
N ILE A 142 0.46 0.02 17.88
CA ILE A 142 -0.83 0.48 17.37
C ILE A 142 -1.40 -0.61 16.48
N THR A 143 -2.69 -0.90 16.62
CA THR A 143 -3.41 -1.87 15.78
C THR A 143 -3.11 -1.63 14.29
N SER A 144 -2.78 -2.67 13.56
CA SER A 144 -2.40 -2.68 12.14
C SER A 144 -1.06 -2.02 11.80
N ALA A 145 -0.32 -1.46 12.75
CA ALA A 145 1.04 -0.96 12.52
C ALA A 145 2.05 -2.11 12.48
N THR A 146 3.07 -1.97 11.65
CA THR A 146 4.20 -2.92 11.63
C THR A 146 5.13 -2.67 12.81
N PRO A 147 5.56 -3.70 13.55
CA PRO A 147 6.51 -3.54 14.64
C PRO A 147 7.85 -2.95 14.18
N ASP A 148 8.35 -1.94 14.89
CA ASP A 148 9.67 -1.39 14.65
C ASP A 148 10.76 -2.40 14.97
N LYS A 149 11.77 -2.48 14.10
CA LYS A 149 12.97 -3.33 14.27
C LYS A 149 14.25 -2.52 14.43
N SER A 150 14.15 -1.20 14.40
CA SER A 150 15.23 -0.25 14.57
C SER A 150 14.77 0.91 15.44
N ALA A 151 15.69 1.50 16.15
CA ALA A 151 15.49 2.70 16.97
C ALA A 151 16.81 3.47 17.02
N THR A 152 16.80 4.68 17.52
CA THR A 152 17.99 5.45 17.84
C THR A 152 18.19 5.46 19.36
N ILE A 153 19.43 5.64 19.78
CA ILE A 153 19.80 5.65 21.19
C ILE A 153 20.56 6.94 21.50
N ASP A 154 20.36 7.42 22.71
CA ASP A 154 21.09 8.53 23.31
C ASP A 154 21.57 8.08 24.70
N SER A 155 22.76 8.48 25.11
CA SER A 155 23.30 8.15 26.42
C SER A 155 24.02 9.36 27.02
N ASP A 156 24.28 9.33 28.32
CA ASP A 156 25.03 10.37 29.04
C ASP A 156 26.49 10.48 28.56
N GLU A 157 27.05 9.44 27.93
CA GLU A 157 28.37 9.42 27.31
C GLU A 157 28.36 9.65 25.80
N GLY A 158 27.17 9.97 25.22
CA GLY A 158 26.95 10.27 23.81
C GLY A 158 26.36 9.12 23.00
N ASP A 159 25.91 9.44 21.80
CA ASP A 159 25.19 8.53 20.90
C ASP A 159 26.07 7.35 20.43
N ASP A 160 27.39 7.57 20.36
CA ASP A 160 28.37 6.59 19.90
C ASP A 160 28.77 5.59 20.99
N ALA A 161 28.44 5.83 22.27
CA ALA A 161 28.87 5.01 23.38
C ALA A 161 28.14 3.65 23.47
N VAL A 162 26.91 3.57 22.92
CA VAL A 162 26.03 2.41 23.01
C VAL A 162 25.52 2.01 21.62
N ALA A 163 25.45 0.72 21.37
CA ALA A 163 24.83 0.15 20.19
C ALA A 163 23.63 -0.72 20.55
N ILE A 164 22.54 -0.58 19.78
CA ILE A 164 21.40 -1.50 19.82
C ILE A 164 21.79 -2.76 19.05
N SER A 165 21.83 -3.90 19.73
CA SER A 165 22.17 -5.18 19.10
C SER A 165 20.95 -5.96 18.65
N GLU A 166 19.79 -5.77 19.29
CA GLU A 166 18.56 -6.47 18.95
C GLU A 166 17.33 -5.72 19.46
N ILE A 167 16.25 -5.70 18.65
CA ILE A 167 14.91 -5.30 19.08
C ILE A 167 13.95 -6.43 18.72
N THR A 168 13.22 -6.94 19.71
CA THR A 168 12.21 -7.99 19.53
C THR A 168 10.91 -7.65 20.20
N TRP A 169 9.81 -8.15 19.63
CA TRP A 169 8.47 -8.00 20.15
C TRP A 169 7.86 -9.36 20.50
N SER A 170 7.15 -9.42 21.60
CA SER A 170 6.42 -10.60 22.03
C SER A 170 5.00 -10.21 22.44
N PRO A 171 3.96 -10.82 21.88
CA PRO A 171 4.00 -11.79 20.76
C PRO A 171 4.60 -11.24 19.47
N THR A 172 4.97 -12.11 18.52
CA THR A 172 5.69 -11.77 17.28
C THR A 172 4.74 -11.40 16.12
N ASP A 173 3.55 -10.92 16.42
CA ASP A 173 2.57 -10.54 15.37
C ASP A 173 3.09 -9.38 14.53
N SER A 174 2.90 -9.46 13.23
CA SER A 174 3.22 -8.40 12.29
C SER A 174 2.18 -8.40 11.16
N PRO A 175 1.29 -7.40 11.11
CA PRO A 175 1.18 -6.21 11.99
C PRO A 175 0.68 -6.52 13.42
N PHE A 176 0.77 -5.53 14.32
CA PHE A 176 0.19 -5.63 15.66
C PHE A 176 -1.31 -5.89 15.61
N LEU A 177 -1.77 -6.86 16.40
CA LEU A 177 -3.18 -7.24 16.48
C LEU A 177 -3.93 -6.34 17.48
N MET A 178 -5.23 -6.18 17.29
CA MET A 178 -6.13 -5.45 18.20
C MET A 178 -6.35 -6.22 19.52
N ASP A 179 -6.60 -5.48 20.60
CA ASP A 179 -6.86 -6.01 21.95
C ASP A 179 -5.76 -6.94 22.50
N LYS A 180 -4.51 -6.66 22.13
CA LYS A 180 -3.36 -7.47 22.48
C LYS A 180 -2.25 -6.62 23.09
N ALA A 181 -1.72 -7.06 24.23
CA ALA A 181 -0.55 -6.47 24.87
C ALA A 181 0.73 -6.97 24.20
N TYR A 182 1.70 -6.08 24.02
CA TYR A 182 3.00 -6.39 23.44
C TYR A 182 4.13 -5.98 24.35
N LYS A 183 5.11 -6.87 24.47
CA LYS A 183 6.34 -6.61 25.20
C LYS A 183 7.46 -6.38 24.20
N VAL A 184 8.15 -5.23 24.29
CA VAL A 184 9.40 -4.99 23.60
C VAL A 184 10.56 -5.48 24.43
N THR A 185 11.57 -6.03 23.79
CA THR A 185 12.88 -6.37 24.38
C THR A 185 13.96 -5.77 23.51
N ILE A 186 14.83 -4.94 24.11
CA ILE A 186 15.92 -4.23 23.43
C ILE A 186 17.22 -4.65 24.11
N LYS A 187 18.16 -5.20 23.33
CA LYS A 187 19.48 -5.55 23.82
C LYS A 187 20.50 -4.51 23.37
N LEU A 188 21.24 -4.01 24.31
CA LEU A 188 22.23 -2.96 24.15
C LEU A 188 23.61 -3.48 24.51
N LYS A 189 24.63 -2.99 23.81
CA LYS A 189 26.03 -3.23 24.12
C LYS A 189 26.82 -1.94 24.10
N THR A 190 27.87 -1.83 24.88
CA THR A 190 28.84 -0.75 24.72
C THR A 190 29.52 -0.86 23.35
N SER A 191 29.77 0.26 22.69
CA SER A 191 30.34 0.31 21.35
C SER A 191 31.84 -0.03 21.33
N SER A 192 32.53 0.22 22.45
CA SER A 192 33.96 -0.03 22.61
C SER A 192 34.30 -0.31 24.05
N LYS A 193 35.57 -0.67 24.32
CA LYS A 193 36.09 -0.86 25.69
C LYS A 193 36.36 0.47 26.42
N GLU A 194 36.17 1.60 25.76
CA GLU A 194 36.21 2.93 26.39
C GLU A 194 35.02 3.20 27.29
N TYR A 195 33.97 2.40 27.16
CA TYR A 195 32.73 2.53 27.91
C TYR A 195 32.42 1.27 28.72
N GLU A 196 31.83 1.46 29.89
CA GLU A 196 31.27 0.39 30.69
C GLU A 196 29.92 0.79 31.28
N TRP A 197 29.08 -0.18 31.54
CA TRP A 197 27.81 0.09 32.21
C TRP A 197 28.02 0.40 33.69
N ASP A 198 27.40 1.48 34.18
CA ASP A 198 27.38 1.75 35.60
C ASP A 198 26.65 0.63 36.38
N THR A 199 26.81 0.61 37.67
CA THR A 199 26.10 -0.30 38.59
C THR A 199 24.60 0.01 38.65
N THR A 200 24.23 1.26 38.47
CA THR A 200 22.85 1.73 38.42
C THR A 200 22.60 2.39 37.09
N ILE A 201 21.63 1.88 36.34
CA ILE A 201 21.25 2.36 35.00
C ILE A 201 19.82 2.86 35.06
N SER A 202 19.61 4.07 34.60
CA SER A 202 18.29 4.62 34.29
C SER A 202 18.01 4.53 32.76
N ALA A 203 16.79 4.19 32.37
CA ALA A 203 16.48 4.07 30.97
C ALA A 203 15.06 4.60 30.65
N LYS A 204 14.91 5.11 29.42
CA LYS A 204 13.62 5.53 28.86
C LYS A 204 13.43 4.93 27.48
N ILE A 205 12.16 4.67 27.13
CA ILE A 205 11.72 4.40 25.75
C ILE A 205 10.77 5.51 25.37
N GLY A 206 11.23 6.47 24.56
CA GLY A 206 10.52 7.73 24.31
C GLY A 206 10.20 8.45 25.61
N SER A 207 8.92 8.70 25.88
CA SER A 207 8.47 9.33 27.13
C SER A 207 8.34 8.40 28.33
N ILE A 208 8.52 7.09 28.12
CA ILE A 208 8.28 6.07 29.16
C ILE A 208 9.57 5.85 29.95
N THR A 209 9.56 6.14 31.25
CA THR A 209 10.65 5.82 32.17
C THR A 209 10.51 4.37 32.63
N LEU A 210 11.55 3.56 32.44
CA LEU A 210 11.56 2.15 32.82
C LEU A 210 11.82 1.99 34.33
N ASN A 211 11.17 0.98 34.91
CA ASN A 211 11.44 0.57 36.28
C ASN A 211 12.71 -0.32 36.33
N SER A 212 13.31 -0.44 37.49
CA SER A 212 14.51 -1.26 37.70
C SER A 212 14.33 -2.74 37.32
N SER A 213 13.11 -3.27 37.42
CA SER A 213 12.75 -4.63 36.99
C SER A 213 12.71 -4.82 35.49
N GLU A 214 12.63 -3.72 34.73
CA GLU A 214 12.60 -3.70 33.25
C GLU A 214 14.01 -3.54 32.66
N ILE A 215 15.02 -3.34 33.49
CA ILE A 215 16.40 -3.14 33.11
C ILE A 215 17.24 -4.31 33.71
N THR A 216 17.90 -5.06 32.87
CA THR A 216 18.76 -6.18 33.30
C THR A 216 20.14 -6.02 32.70
N LYS A 217 21.18 -6.03 33.57
CA LYS A 217 22.61 -6.03 33.18
C LYS A 217 23.18 -7.44 33.25
N SER A 218 23.87 -7.88 32.24
CA SER A 218 24.58 -9.14 32.18
C SER A 218 25.87 -8.99 31.39
N GLY A 219 27.00 -8.86 32.08
CA GLY A 219 28.29 -8.55 31.46
C GLY A 219 28.22 -7.22 30.69
N ASP A 220 28.60 -7.24 29.43
CA ASP A 220 28.62 -6.07 28.54
C ASP A 220 27.27 -5.79 27.90
N THR A 221 26.23 -6.52 28.27
CA THR A 221 24.90 -6.38 27.70
C THR A 221 23.93 -5.82 28.73
N VAL A 222 23.17 -4.80 28.33
CA VAL A 222 21.98 -4.31 29.02
C VAL A 222 20.77 -4.68 28.21
N THR A 223 19.78 -5.28 28.87
CA THR A 223 18.50 -5.62 28.26
C THR A 223 17.41 -4.75 28.87
N LEU A 224 16.71 -3.98 28.01
CA LEU A 224 15.55 -3.21 28.37
C LEU A 224 14.31 -3.99 27.96
N THR A 225 13.29 -4.03 28.82
CA THR A 225 12.00 -4.66 28.52
C THR A 225 10.87 -3.73 28.94
N HIS A 226 9.85 -3.61 28.10
CA HIS A 226 8.64 -2.88 28.49
C HIS A 226 7.41 -3.57 27.93
N THR A 227 6.33 -3.65 28.73
CA THR A 227 5.05 -4.21 28.27
C THR A 227 4.05 -3.08 28.11
N TYR A 228 3.67 -2.85 26.87
CA TYR A 228 2.65 -1.87 26.52
C TYR A 228 1.24 -2.37 26.87
N PRO A 229 0.31 -1.45 27.17
CA PRO A 229 -1.11 -1.77 27.26
C PRO A 229 -1.61 -2.44 25.98
N LYS A 230 -2.78 -3.09 26.08
CA LYS A 230 -3.43 -3.66 24.92
C LYS A 230 -3.71 -2.60 23.85
N THR A 231 -3.41 -2.95 22.60
CA THR A 231 -3.73 -2.12 21.45
C THR A 231 -5.23 -1.85 21.34
N GLN A 232 -5.57 -0.63 20.98
CA GLN A 232 -6.95 -0.19 20.83
C GLN A 232 -7.44 -0.37 19.39
N PRO A 233 -8.77 -0.44 19.13
CA PRO A 233 -9.32 -0.37 17.79
C PRO A 233 -8.90 0.93 17.09
N LEU A 234 -8.73 0.89 15.77
CA LEU A 234 -8.46 2.07 14.94
C LEU A 234 -9.67 3.01 14.87
N GLY A 235 -10.87 2.45 15.00
CA GLY A 235 -12.09 3.23 15.01
C GLY A 235 -13.34 2.38 15.11
N THR A 236 -14.48 3.06 15.36
CA THR A 236 -15.81 2.45 15.47
C THR A 236 -16.69 2.86 14.29
N ILE A 237 -17.38 1.90 13.69
CA ILE A 237 -18.31 2.10 12.59
C ILE A 237 -19.71 2.29 13.21
N SER A 238 -20.18 3.54 13.29
CA SER A 238 -21.50 3.89 13.83
C SER A 238 -22.58 4.05 12.76
N SER A 239 -22.17 4.28 11.51
CA SER A 239 -23.09 4.43 10.38
C SER A 239 -22.47 3.94 9.07
N MET A 240 -23.32 3.43 8.18
CA MET A 240 -22.93 2.96 6.86
C MET A 240 -23.84 3.59 5.79
N ASN A 241 -23.26 4.01 4.68
CA ASN A 241 -24.03 4.41 3.50
C ASN A 241 -23.57 3.56 2.31
N LEU A 242 -24.47 2.70 1.83
CA LEU A 242 -24.19 1.72 0.79
C LEU A 242 -24.78 2.20 -0.54
N GLY A 243 -23.97 2.30 -1.57
CA GLY A 243 -24.42 2.52 -2.92
C GLY A 243 -24.67 1.18 -3.61
N ILE A 244 -25.92 0.89 -3.93
CA ILE A 244 -26.36 -0.35 -4.56
C ILE A 244 -27.18 0.00 -5.80
N ASN A 245 -26.86 -0.62 -6.94
CA ASN A 245 -27.63 -0.40 -8.17
C ASN A 245 -29.08 -0.79 -7.95
N SER A 246 -30.00 0.17 -8.16
CA SER A 246 -31.45 -0.10 -8.08
C SER A 246 -31.88 -1.10 -9.14
N PRO A 247 -32.93 -1.90 -8.88
CA PRO A 247 -33.54 -2.78 -9.86
C PRO A 247 -33.86 -2.06 -11.17
N SER A 248 -33.54 -2.67 -12.30
CA SER A 248 -33.88 -2.21 -13.64
C SER A 248 -34.29 -3.41 -14.48
N VAL A 249 -35.49 -3.37 -15.06
CA VAL A 249 -36.07 -4.48 -15.83
C VAL A 249 -35.09 -4.98 -16.89
N GLY A 250 -34.99 -6.28 -17.05
CA GLY A 250 -34.10 -6.92 -18.02
C GLY A 250 -32.62 -6.96 -17.62
N LYS A 251 -32.22 -6.34 -16.50
CA LYS A 251 -30.85 -6.42 -15.96
C LYS A 251 -30.70 -7.49 -14.90
N ASN A 252 -29.50 -8.06 -14.81
CA ASN A 252 -29.14 -8.96 -13.72
C ASN A 252 -28.81 -8.16 -12.46
N PRO A 253 -29.15 -8.69 -11.27
CA PRO A 253 -28.72 -8.15 -10.00
C PRO A 253 -27.20 -8.07 -9.89
N SER A 254 -26.67 -6.97 -9.35
CA SER A 254 -25.25 -6.81 -9.05
C SER A 254 -24.97 -7.16 -7.59
N SER A 255 -23.93 -7.95 -7.35
CA SER A 255 -23.41 -8.18 -6.00
C SER A 255 -22.47 -7.06 -5.52
N SER A 256 -22.14 -6.11 -6.39
CA SER A 256 -21.25 -4.99 -6.08
C SER A 256 -21.95 -3.97 -5.20
N VAL A 257 -21.27 -3.58 -4.13
CA VAL A 257 -21.69 -2.52 -3.21
C VAL A 257 -20.60 -1.46 -3.20
N THR A 258 -20.96 -0.21 -3.46
CA THR A 258 -20.04 0.92 -3.32
C THR A 258 -20.20 1.55 -1.94
N THR A 259 -19.11 2.04 -1.38
CA THR A 259 -19.10 2.73 -0.09
C THR A 259 -18.07 3.86 -0.12
N ASN A 260 -18.35 4.94 0.55
CA ASN A 260 -17.40 6.04 0.77
C ASN A 260 -16.49 5.81 2.00
N SER A 261 -16.60 4.67 2.64
CA SER A 261 -15.80 4.29 3.80
C SER A 261 -14.75 3.26 3.43
N ASN A 262 -13.55 3.44 3.97
CA ASN A 262 -12.47 2.46 3.90
C ASN A 262 -12.43 1.51 5.11
N MET A 263 -13.35 1.65 6.07
CA MET A 263 -13.38 0.89 7.32
C MET A 263 -13.96 -0.51 7.18
N PHE A 264 -14.70 -0.79 6.11
CA PHE A 264 -15.37 -2.08 5.90
C PHE A 264 -15.41 -2.45 4.41
N THR A 265 -15.76 -3.71 4.15
CA THR A 265 -16.12 -4.24 2.82
C THR A 265 -17.57 -4.71 2.86
N ALA A 266 -18.21 -4.76 1.68
CA ALA A 266 -19.59 -5.18 1.56
C ALA A 266 -19.80 -6.02 0.30
N THR A 267 -20.66 -7.04 0.40
CA THR A 267 -21.14 -7.84 -0.72
C THR A 267 -22.65 -7.97 -0.62
N ALA A 268 -23.35 -8.02 -1.74
CA ALA A 268 -24.81 -8.07 -1.78
C ALA A 268 -25.35 -9.32 -2.47
N VAL A 269 -26.44 -9.84 -1.96
CA VAL A 269 -27.27 -10.86 -2.59
C VAL A 269 -28.71 -10.37 -2.70
N TRP A 270 -29.47 -10.89 -3.66
CA TRP A 270 -30.80 -10.43 -3.99
C TRP A 270 -31.83 -11.53 -3.86
N SER A 271 -33.02 -11.15 -3.40
CA SER A 271 -34.19 -12.01 -3.35
C SER A 271 -35.39 -11.28 -3.92
N PRO A 272 -36.11 -11.87 -4.89
CA PRO A 272 -35.74 -13.06 -5.65
C PRO A 272 -34.47 -12.86 -6.48
N SER A 273 -33.83 -13.95 -6.85
CA SER A 273 -32.66 -13.97 -7.74
C SER A 273 -33.10 -13.96 -9.21
N GLY A 274 -32.13 -13.66 -10.12
CA GLY A 274 -32.35 -13.64 -11.56
C GLY A 274 -32.67 -12.24 -12.07
N VAL A 275 -32.99 -12.14 -13.37
CA VAL A 275 -33.25 -10.87 -14.07
C VAL A 275 -34.40 -10.13 -13.42
N PHE A 276 -34.25 -8.83 -13.20
CA PHE A 276 -35.30 -7.98 -12.64
C PHE A 276 -36.52 -7.92 -13.57
N LYS A 277 -37.70 -8.13 -12.98
CA LYS A 277 -39.00 -8.10 -13.68
C LYS A 277 -39.89 -7.02 -13.07
N PRO A 278 -40.86 -6.50 -13.86
CA PRO A 278 -41.90 -5.64 -13.31
C PRO A 278 -42.73 -6.41 -12.26
N ASP A 279 -43.51 -5.68 -11.47
CA ASP A 279 -44.48 -6.17 -10.46
C ASP A 279 -43.86 -7.17 -9.46
N THR A 280 -42.52 -7.13 -9.35
CA THR A 280 -41.78 -7.98 -8.42
C THR A 280 -41.07 -7.12 -7.38
N SER A 281 -41.24 -7.45 -6.11
CA SER A 281 -40.52 -6.80 -5.01
C SER A 281 -39.17 -7.44 -4.83
N TYR A 282 -38.11 -6.63 -4.84
CA TYR A 282 -36.73 -7.09 -4.68
C TYR A 282 -36.10 -6.56 -3.41
N THR A 283 -35.59 -7.49 -2.61
CA THR A 283 -34.85 -7.18 -1.39
C THR A 283 -33.38 -7.49 -1.60
N VAL A 284 -32.52 -6.54 -1.31
CA VAL A 284 -31.09 -6.75 -1.23
C VAL A 284 -30.68 -7.03 0.21
N THR A 285 -29.83 -8.02 0.39
CA THR A 285 -29.17 -8.34 1.65
C THR A 285 -27.68 -8.17 1.46
N ALA A 286 -27.09 -7.17 2.12
CA ALA A 286 -25.67 -6.91 2.08
C ALA A 286 -25.00 -7.43 3.34
N THR A 287 -23.97 -8.26 3.18
CA THR A 287 -23.07 -8.68 4.26
C THR A 287 -21.91 -7.71 4.32
N ILE A 288 -21.72 -7.12 5.50
CA ILE A 288 -20.71 -6.09 5.76
C ILE A 288 -19.68 -6.68 6.72
N THR A 289 -18.42 -6.61 6.34
CA THR A 289 -17.29 -7.07 7.16
C THR A 289 -16.38 -5.89 7.46
N ALA A 290 -16.22 -5.59 8.75
CA ALA A 290 -15.25 -4.57 9.20
C ALA A 290 -13.85 -4.99 8.81
N LYS A 291 -13.05 -4.04 8.30
CA LYS A 291 -11.64 -4.29 8.06
C LYS A 291 -10.90 -4.40 9.39
N TYR A 292 -9.77 -5.04 9.35
CA TYR A 292 -8.94 -5.24 10.53
C TYR A 292 -8.68 -3.91 11.26
N GLY A 293 -8.88 -3.92 12.58
CA GLY A 293 -8.75 -2.75 13.44
C GLY A 293 -10.02 -1.93 13.64
N TYR A 294 -11.10 -2.20 12.89
CA TYR A 294 -12.39 -1.51 13.06
C TYR A 294 -13.44 -2.41 13.66
N LEU A 295 -14.35 -1.83 14.44
CA LEU A 295 -15.46 -2.53 15.08
C LEU A 295 -16.78 -1.82 14.78
N PHE A 296 -17.88 -2.56 14.71
CA PHE A 296 -19.21 -1.98 14.66
C PHE A 296 -19.67 -1.51 16.03
N ASP A 297 -20.24 -0.30 16.07
CA ASP A 297 -20.96 0.18 17.25
C ASP A 297 -22.14 -0.73 17.58
N SER A 298 -22.52 -0.80 18.86
CA SER A 298 -23.71 -1.53 19.29
C SER A 298 -25.01 -1.02 18.67
N THR A 299 -25.01 0.27 18.29
CA THR A 299 -26.15 1.00 17.70
C THR A 299 -25.92 1.41 16.26
N VAL A 300 -25.14 0.62 15.51
CA VAL A 300 -24.80 0.91 14.10
C VAL A 300 -26.06 1.09 13.25
N SER A 301 -26.09 2.12 12.41
CA SER A 301 -27.15 2.42 11.46
C SER A 301 -26.69 2.23 10.01
N ALA A 302 -27.64 2.03 9.10
CA ALA A 302 -27.34 1.86 7.69
C ALA A 302 -28.32 2.59 6.78
N LYS A 303 -27.82 3.05 5.64
CA LYS A 303 -28.60 3.58 4.52
C LYS A 303 -28.21 2.86 3.23
N VAL A 304 -29.19 2.67 2.35
CA VAL A 304 -28.99 2.20 0.98
C VAL A 304 -29.45 3.32 0.04
N ASN A 305 -28.55 3.82 -0.78
CA ASN A 305 -28.79 4.96 -1.69
C ASN A 305 -29.41 6.19 -0.98
N GLY A 306 -29.00 6.42 0.29
CA GLY A 306 -29.48 7.51 1.11
C GLY A 306 -30.79 7.24 1.87
N ALA A 307 -31.51 6.15 1.58
CA ALA A 307 -32.71 5.72 2.31
C ALA A 307 -32.34 4.82 3.51
N ASP A 308 -33.08 4.93 4.61
CA ASP A 308 -32.83 4.13 5.79
C ASP A 308 -33.05 2.64 5.50
N ALA A 309 -32.13 1.82 6.00
CA ALA A 309 -32.14 0.38 5.81
C ALA A 309 -32.13 -0.35 7.17
N SER A 310 -32.67 -1.56 7.20
CA SER A 310 -32.57 -2.40 8.38
C SER A 310 -31.15 -2.93 8.53
N VAL A 311 -30.60 -2.85 9.75
CA VAL A 311 -29.28 -3.39 10.04
C VAL A 311 -29.34 -4.35 11.21
N GLN A 312 -28.68 -5.50 11.08
CA GLN A 312 -28.48 -6.47 12.14
C GLN A 312 -26.99 -6.67 12.37
N ARG A 313 -26.48 -6.19 13.49
CA ARG A 313 -25.12 -6.49 13.93
C ARG A 313 -25.03 -7.97 14.34
N LYS A 314 -24.17 -8.73 13.70
CA LYS A 314 -23.94 -10.16 13.99
C LYS A 314 -22.83 -10.36 15.01
N SER A 315 -21.78 -9.53 14.91
CA SER A 315 -20.63 -9.52 15.80
C SER A 315 -20.02 -8.13 15.84
N ASP A 316 -18.90 -7.98 16.51
CA ASP A 316 -18.10 -6.74 16.50
C ASP A 316 -17.55 -6.41 15.11
N THR A 317 -17.39 -7.41 14.24
CA THR A 317 -16.79 -7.26 12.91
C THR A 317 -17.71 -7.61 11.75
N GLU A 318 -18.94 -8.06 12.02
CA GLU A 318 -19.90 -8.43 10.98
C GLU A 318 -21.27 -7.81 11.22
N ALA A 319 -21.87 -7.25 10.18
CA ALA A 319 -23.24 -6.75 10.15
C ALA A 319 -23.93 -7.17 8.85
N VAL A 320 -25.25 -7.28 8.90
CA VAL A 320 -26.10 -7.56 7.74
C VAL A 320 -27.07 -6.41 7.57
N VAL A 321 -27.10 -5.82 6.36
CA VAL A 321 -28.01 -4.75 5.98
C VAL A 321 -29.02 -5.28 4.98
N THR A 322 -30.30 -5.05 5.23
CA THR A 322 -31.40 -5.42 4.32
C THR A 322 -32.17 -4.18 3.88
N TYR A 323 -32.50 -4.13 2.60
CA TYR A 323 -33.28 -3.06 2.02
C TYR A 323 -34.18 -3.60 0.92
N THR A 324 -35.47 -3.22 0.94
CA THR A 324 -36.45 -3.58 -0.10
C THR A 324 -36.68 -2.37 -0.99
N PHE A 325 -36.40 -2.54 -2.26
CA PHE A 325 -36.64 -1.50 -3.26
C PHE A 325 -38.13 -1.39 -3.61
N ALA A 326 -38.53 -0.16 -3.96
CA ALA A 326 -39.85 0.04 -4.51
C ALA A 326 -40.02 -0.79 -5.80
N GLN A 327 -41.18 -1.37 -5.97
CA GLN A 327 -41.57 -2.21 -7.10
C GLN A 327 -41.59 -1.37 -8.40
N ILE A 328 -41.10 -1.93 -9.48
CA ILE A 328 -41.28 -1.36 -10.84
C ILE A 328 -42.63 -1.85 -11.35
N VAL A 329 -43.54 -0.93 -11.63
CA VAL A 329 -44.92 -1.27 -12.01
C VAL A 329 -45.01 -1.54 -13.52
N SER A 330 -45.65 -2.62 -13.93
CA SER A 330 -45.96 -2.89 -15.34
C SER A 330 -46.89 -1.82 -15.94
N VAL A 331 -46.63 -1.44 -17.19
CA VAL A 331 -47.57 -0.65 -18.00
C VAL A 331 -48.45 -1.58 -18.78
N ASN A 332 -49.66 -1.77 -18.28
CA ASN A 332 -50.63 -2.72 -18.87
C ASN A 332 -51.17 -2.28 -20.23
N SER A 333 -51.35 -0.98 -20.41
CA SER A 333 -51.84 -0.45 -21.73
C SER A 333 -51.39 0.97 -21.99
N VAL A 334 -51.21 1.29 -23.26
CA VAL A 334 -51.04 2.65 -23.77
C VAL A 334 -52.06 2.93 -24.84
N ARG A 335 -52.64 4.13 -24.85
CA ARG A 335 -53.58 4.62 -25.88
C ARG A 335 -53.05 5.92 -26.45
N ILE A 336 -53.04 5.98 -27.76
CA ILE A 336 -52.67 7.18 -28.52
C ILE A 336 -53.72 7.44 -29.64
N ASN A 337 -53.90 8.69 -29.96
CA ASN A 337 -54.66 9.10 -31.10
C ASN A 337 -53.70 9.66 -32.14
N LEU A 338 -53.74 9.08 -33.34
CA LEU A 338 -52.89 9.45 -34.46
C LEU A 338 -53.80 9.86 -35.64
N ALA A 339 -53.52 11.01 -36.23
CA ALA A 339 -54.27 11.45 -37.39
C ALA A 339 -54.13 10.43 -38.54
N ALA A 340 -55.27 10.04 -39.13
CA ALA A 340 -55.24 9.12 -40.26
C ALA A 340 -54.59 9.80 -41.49
N PRO A 341 -53.80 9.04 -42.27
CA PRO A 341 -53.22 9.57 -43.52
C PRO A 341 -54.26 10.15 -44.46
N SER A 342 -54.03 11.37 -44.92
CA SER A 342 -54.90 12.07 -45.93
C SER A 342 -54.00 12.63 -47.02
N THR A 343 -54.34 12.43 -48.25
CA THR A 343 -53.55 12.86 -49.41
C THR A 343 -53.21 14.35 -49.37
N GLY A 344 -51.88 14.66 -49.47
CA GLY A 344 -51.36 16.03 -49.46
C GLY A 344 -51.24 16.66 -48.09
N GLU A 345 -51.64 15.94 -47.04
CA GLU A 345 -51.47 16.42 -45.69
C GLU A 345 -50.07 16.02 -45.11
N MET A 346 -49.49 16.92 -44.30
CA MET A 346 -48.23 16.66 -43.60
C MET A 346 -48.42 15.56 -42.58
N ALA A 347 -47.49 14.61 -42.58
CA ALA A 347 -47.56 13.49 -41.68
C ALA A 347 -47.23 13.89 -40.24
N GLN A 348 -48.01 13.39 -39.29
CA GLN A 348 -47.73 13.53 -37.88
C GLN A 348 -46.53 12.67 -37.51
N THR A 349 -45.47 13.29 -36.98
CA THR A 349 -44.23 12.58 -36.55
C THR A 349 -44.09 12.45 -35.05
N THR A 350 -44.93 13.11 -34.27
CA THR A 350 -44.98 13.05 -32.80
C THR A 350 -46.41 13.04 -32.29
N VAL A 351 -46.65 12.33 -31.18
CA VAL A 351 -47.91 12.32 -30.46
C VAL A 351 -47.64 12.71 -29.02
N SER A 352 -48.18 13.83 -28.58
CA SER A 352 -48.03 14.33 -27.21
C SER A 352 -49.13 13.83 -26.27
N ASP A 353 -50.33 13.56 -26.78
CA ASP A 353 -51.43 13.02 -25.99
C ASP A 353 -51.35 11.50 -25.94
N VAL A 354 -50.61 11.04 -24.96
CA VAL A 354 -50.39 9.62 -24.66
C VAL A 354 -51.00 9.30 -23.31
N THR A 355 -51.99 8.42 -23.29
CA THR A 355 -52.54 7.91 -22.01
C THR A 355 -52.04 6.52 -21.74
N SER A 356 -51.80 6.19 -20.46
CA SER A 356 -51.29 4.89 -20.02
C SER A 356 -52.02 4.39 -18.78
N ASN A 357 -51.96 3.08 -18.55
CA ASN A 357 -52.35 2.45 -17.33
C ASN A 357 -51.20 1.64 -16.74
N PRO A 358 -50.62 2.06 -15.61
CA PRO A 358 -50.98 3.23 -14.77
C PRO A 358 -50.81 4.58 -15.49
N SER A 359 -51.63 5.55 -15.05
CA SER A 359 -51.65 6.88 -15.64
C SER A 359 -50.29 7.61 -15.53
N GLY A 360 -49.86 8.31 -16.56
CA GLY A 360 -48.60 9.06 -16.57
C GLY A 360 -47.33 8.23 -16.73
N SER A 361 -47.45 6.90 -16.94
CA SER A 361 -46.29 5.99 -17.09
C SER A 361 -45.62 6.12 -18.47
N ALA A 362 -46.28 6.63 -19.49
CA ALA A 362 -45.74 6.83 -20.85
C ALA A 362 -45.53 8.31 -21.18
N LYS A 363 -44.59 8.60 -22.07
CA LYS A 363 -44.28 9.94 -22.57
C LYS A 363 -44.77 10.09 -24.02
N SER A 364 -44.62 11.31 -24.58
CA SER A 364 -44.85 11.59 -25.99
C SER A 364 -44.17 10.58 -26.90
N ALA A 365 -44.89 10.08 -27.88
CA ALA A 365 -44.42 9.09 -28.84
C ALA A 365 -43.87 9.73 -30.09
N THR A 366 -42.92 9.04 -30.74
CA THR A 366 -42.45 9.40 -32.09
C THR A 366 -43.09 8.44 -33.11
N VAL A 367 -43.36 8.95 -34.31
CA VAL A 367 -44.00 8.20 -35.40
C VAL A 367 -43.14 8.20 -36.64
N VAL A 368 -42.95 7.03 -37.22
CA VAL A 368 -42.28 6.83 -38.51
C VAL A 368 -43.28 6.15 -39.45
N TRP A 369 -43.41 6.68 -40.65
CA TRP A 369 -44.32 6.18 -41.65
C TRP A 369 -43.63 5.33 -42.71
N SER A 370 -44.32 4.29 -43.17
CA SER A 370 -43.88 3.42 -44.27
C SER A 370 -45.08 3.17 -45.24
N PRO A 371 -44.89 3.29 -46.55
CA PRO A 371 -43.69 3.70 -47.27
C PRO A 371 -43.27 5.14 -46.96
N SER A 372 -42.09 5.55 -47.46
CA SER A 372 -41.56 6.92 -47.28
C SER A 372 -42.50 7.96 -47.83
N LEU A 373 -42.60 9.08 -47.17
CA LEU A 373 -43.39 10.22 -47.52
C LEU A 373 -42.71 11.07 -48.62
N THR A 374 -43.47 11.68 -49.50
CA THR A 374 -42.99 12.65 -50.49
C THR A 374 -43.01 14.05 -49.85
N ASN A 375 -41.85 14.67 -49.64
CA ASN A 375 -41.75 16.00 -48.99
C ASN A 375 -42.43 16.09 -47.62
N GLY A 376 -42.59 14.95 -46.91
CA GLY A 376 -43.28 14.89 -45.62
C GLY A 376 -44.81 14.78 -45.69
N GLU A 377 -45.41 14.69 -46.92
CA GLU A 377 -46.81 14.58 -47.18
C GLU A 377 -47.19 13.15 -47.59
N PHE A 378 -48.47 12.78 -47.40
CA PHE A 378 -48.99 11.49 -47.79
C PHE A 378 -49.38 11.52 -49.28
N ASP A 379 -48.91 10.52 -50.03
CA ASP A 379 -49.29 10.36 -51.47
C ASP A 379 -50.67 9.73 -51.61
N ALA A 380 -51.30 9.99 -52.78
CA ALA A 380 -52.63 9.46 -53.08
C ALA A 380 -52.63 7.96 -53.38
N GLY A 381 -53.63 7.26 -52.90
CA GLY A 381 -53.85 5.82 -53.17
C GLY A 381 -52.85 4.88 -52.50
N VAL A 382 -52.07 5.38 -51.53
CA VAL A 382 -51.01 4.61 -50.79
C VAL A 382 -51.53 4.15 -49.42
N GLU A 383 -51.26 2.91 -49.11
CA GLU A 383 -51.48 2.34 -47.78
C GLU A 383 -50.27 2.65 -46.91
N TYR A 384 -50.49 3.33 -45.79
CA TYR A 384 -49.41 3.71 -44.88
C TYR A 384 -49.48 2.95 -43.55
N THR A 385 -48.33 2.50 -43.09
CA THR A 385 -48.17 1.91 -41.76
C THR A 385 -47.39 2.89 -40.88
N ALA A 386 -47.99 3.27 -39.76
CA ALA A 386 -47.32 4.01 -38.71
C ALA A 386 -46.56 3.06 -37.80
N THR A 387 -45.26 3.31 -37.56
CA THR A 387 -44.49 2.71 -36.50
C THR A 387 -44.34 3.73 -35.39
N VAL A 388 -44.96 3.45 -34.25
CA VAL A 388 -44.96 4.35 -33.09
C VAL A 388 -43.98 3.85 -32.05
N SER A 389 -43.09 4.72 -31.58
CA SER A 389 -42.10 4.45 -30.51
C SER A 389 -42.50 5.25 -29.28
N ILE A 390 -42.85 4.55 -28.21
CA ILE A 390 -43.43 5.14 -26.99
C ILE A 390 -42.45 4.92 -25.85
N PRO A 391 -41.82 5.97 -25.29
CA PRO A 391 -40.93 5.86 -24.14
C PRO A 391 -41.69 5.92 -22.81
N ILE A 392 -41.11 5.30 -21.75
CA ILE A 392 -41.55 5.39 -20.35
C ILE A 392 -41.29 6.78 -19.78
N SER A 393 -42.19 7.22 -18.91
CA SER A 393 -42.05 8.41 -18.07
C SER A 393 -41.46 8.03 -16.70
N GLY A 394 -40.13 8.17 -16.53
CA GLY A 394 -39.46 7.90 -15.27
C GLY A 394 -38.94 6.48 -15.12
N SER A 395 -38.54 6.13 -13.89
CA SER A 395 -37.85 4.84 -13.58
C SER A 395 -38.76 3.80 -12.90
N SER A 396 -39.94 4.21 -12.42
CA SER A 396 -40.82 3.37 -11.58
C SER A 396 -41.77 2.49 -12.40
N SER A 397 -41.74 2.57 -13.73
CA SER A 397 -42.61 1.77 -14.62
C SER A 397 -41.78 1.11 -15.72
N ALA A 398 -42.34 0.05 -16.32
CA ALA A 398 -41.76 -0.65 -17.46
C ALA A 398 -42.84 -1.26 -18.34
N PHE A 399 -42.57 -1.35 -19.65
CA PHE A 399 -43.28 -2.22 -20.56
C PHE A 399 -42.82 -3.66 -20.43
N ASP A 400 -43.70 -4.60 -20.61
CA ASP A 400 -43.42 -6.03 -20.62
C ASP A 400 -44.25 -6.77 -21.68
N GLY A 401 -44.19 -8.10 -21.68
CA GLY A 401 -44.88 -8.94 -22.64
C GLY A 401 -46.42 -8.89 -22.58
N GLU A 402 -46.98 -8.32 -21.52
CA GLU A 402 -48.42 -8.20 -21.31
C GLU A 402 -48.95 -6.81 -21.68
N THR A 403 -48.04 -5.89 -22.03
CA THR A 403 -48.38 -4.51 -22.46
C THR A 403 -49.27 -4.54 -23.74
N ILE A 404 -50.31 -3.77 -23.78
CA ILE A 404 -51.17 -3.60 -24.97
C ILE A 404 -51.08 -2.15 -25.45
N VAL A 405 -50.88 -1.94 -26.74
CA VAL A 405 -50.89 -0.61 -27.35
C VAL A 405 -52.14 -0.45 -28.23
N TYR A 406 -52.90 0.62 -27.99
CA TYR A 406 -54.05 0.99 -28.83
C TYR A 406 -53.72 2.27 -29.59
N ILE A 407 -53.95 2.24 -30.91
CA ILE A 407 -53.89 3.39 -31.79
C ILE A 407 -55.31 3.65 -32.35
N ASN A 408 -55.86 4.84 -32.13
CA ASN A 408 -57.22 5.22 -32.48
C ASN A 408 -58.32 4.25 -31.95
N GLY A 409 -58.06 3.66 -30.75
CA GLY A 409 -58.97 2.72 -30.12
C GLY A 409 -58.80 1.26 -30.57
N GLU A 410 -58.04 0.99 -31.63
CA GLU A 410 -57.76 -0.36 -32.13
C GLU A 410 -56.47 -0.91 -31.54
N GLN A 411 -56.45 -2.19 -31.22
CA GLN A 411 -55.22 -2.86 -30.74
C GLN A 411 -54.20 -2.95 -31.86
N SER A 412 -53.01 -2.48 -31.58
CA SER A 412 -51.89 -2.43 -32.52
C SER A 412 -50.92 -3.55 -32.31
N THR A 413 -50.20 -3.94 -33.34
CA THR A 413 -49.18 -4.99 -33.25
C THR A 413 -47.91 -4.44 -32.60
N ILE A 414 -47.50 -4.97 -31.44
CA ILE A 414 -46.22 -4.66 -30.81
C ILE A 414 -45.11 -5.37 -31.59
N THR A 415 -44.15 -4.63 -32.11
CA THR A 415 -43.03 -5.13 -32.89
C THR A 415 -41.80 -5.36 -32.03
N SER A 416 -41.62 -4.57 -30.96
CA SER A 416 -40.54 -4.77 -30.00
C SER A 416 -40.79 -4.02 -28.69
N ILE A 417 -40.25 -4.58 -27.60
CA ILE A 417 -40.04 -3.91 -26.31
C ILE A 417 -38.55 -3.91 -26.06
N SER A 418 -37.99 -2.76 -25.68
CA SER A 418 -36.57 -2.68 -25.32
C SER A 418 -36.26 -3.59 -24.13
N SER A 419 -35.04 -4.14 -24.09
CA SER A 419 -34.63 -5.10 -23.03
C SER A 419 -34.71 -4.54 -21.62
N ASP A 420 -34.71 -3.23 -21.46
CA ASP A 420 -34.86 -2.53 -20.17
C ASP A 420 -36.32 -2.12 -19.88
N GLY A 421 -37.26 -2.52 -20.75
CA GLY A 421 -38.70 -2.18 -20.64
C GLY A 421 -38.99 -0.69 -20.79
N LYS A 422 -38.07 0.13 -21.33
CA LYS A 422 -38.23 1.59 -21.34
C LYS A 422 -38.87 2.12 -22.62
N THR A 423 -38.94 1.33 -23.66
CA THR A 423 -39.56 1.73 -24.95
C THR A 423 -40.32 0.56 -25.51
N VAL A 424 -41.55 0.82 -25.93
CA VAL A 424 -42.37 -0.09 -26.75
C VAL A 424 -42.52 0.49 -28.17
N LYS A 425 -42.40 -0.37 -29.18
CA LYS A 425 -42.73 -0.05 -30.57
C LYS A 425 -43.93 -0.85 -31.01
N ALA A 426 -44.89 -0.15 -31.60
CA ALA A 426 -46.08 -0.76 -32.18
C ALA A 426 -46.36 -0.23 -33.57
N THR A 427 -47.02 -1.06 -34.39
CA THR A 427 -47.39 -0.70 -35.76
C THR A 427 -48.91 -0.73 -35.93
N HIS A 428 -49.41 0.21 -36.70
CA HIS A 428 -50.80 0.29 -37.12
C HIS A 428 -50.86 0.66 -38.60
N THR A 429 -51.60 -0.12 -39.41
CA THR A 429 -51.77 0.11 -40.84
C THR A 429 -53.10 0.81 -41.11
N PHE A 430 -53.03 1.90 -41.76
CA PHE A 430 -54.23 2.68 -42.16
C PHE A 430 -54.71 2.28 -43.53
N PRO A 431 -56.02 2.45 -43.84
CA PRO A 431 -56.56 2.30 -45.19
C PRO A 431 -55.80 3.19 -46.15
N LYS A 432 -55.86 2.82 -47.44
CA LYS A 432 -55.27 3.64 -48.50
C LYS A 432 -55.84 5.03 -48.49
N THR A 433 -54.94 6.01 -48.66
CA THR A 433 -55.34 7.41 -48.87
C THR A 433 -56.24 7.55 -50.07
N THR A 434 -57.22 8.46 -50.01
CA THR A 434 -58.14 8.71 -51.15
C THR A 434 -57.35 9.28 -52.31
N PHE A 435 -57.68 8.83 -53.52
CA PHE A 435 -57.16 9.44 -54.72
C PHE A 435 -57.90 10.75 -54.88
N ILE A 436 -57.22 11.87 -54.71
CA ILE A 436 -57.76 13.19 -55.12
C ILE A 436 -57.21 13.45 -56.54
N PRO A 437 -58.02 13.36 -57.60
CA PRO A 437 -57.54 13.65 -58.95
C PRO A 437 -57.05 15.08 -58.97
N HIS A 438 -55.87 15.32 -59.51
CA HIS A 438 -55.35 16.68 -59.69
C HIS A 438 -56.40 17.53 -60.47
N PRO A 439 -56.66 18.79 -60.08
CA PRO A 439 -57.64 19.63 -60.76
C PRO A 439 -57.47 19.65 -62.27
N LEU A 440 -56.24 19.52 -62.79
CA LEU A 440 -55.95 19.41 -64.22
C LEU A 440 -56.42 18.09 -64.83
N ASP A 441 -56.47 16.99 -64.09
CA ASP A 441 -56.99 15.74 -64.64
C ASP A 441 -58.50 15.72 -64.69
N ILE A 442 -59.17 16.33 -63.72
CA ILE A 442 -60.61 16.59 -63.75
C ILE A 442 -60.94 17.45 -64.92
N ILE A 443 -60.15 18.49 -65.13
CA ILE A 443 -60.34 19.40 -66.31
C ILE A 443 -60.10 18.65 -67.62
N LYS A 444 -59.10 17.80 -67.73
CA LYS A 444 -58.82 16.95 -68.87
C LYS A 444 -59.94 15.94 -69.15
N GLU A 445 -60.43 15.26 -68.10
CA GLU A 445 -61.56 14.35 -68.24
C GLU A 445 -62.84 15.08 -68.64
N MET A 446 -63.12 16.23 -68.05
CA MET A 446 -64.27 17.10 -68.48
C MET A 446 -64.09 17.58 -69.93
N PHE A 447 -62.86 17.93 -70.34
CA PHE A 447 -62.55 18.34 -71.66
C PHE A 447 -62.72 17.19 -72.69
N ASN A 448 -62.26 16.00 -72.33
CA ASN A 448 -62.44 14.78 -73.11
C ASN A 448 -63.93 14.39 -73.22
N LEU A 449 -64.67 14.50 -72.12
CA LEU A 449 -66.12 14.26 -72.16
C LEU A 449 -66.85 15.32 -72.99
N MET A 450 -66.46 16.58 -72.86
CA MET A 450 -66.98 17.63 -73.78
C MET A 450 -66.65 17.35 -75.23
N LEU A 451 -65.41 16.96 -75.57
CA LEU A 451 -65.03 16.58 -76.94
C LEU A 451 -65.81 15.38 -77.43
N ALA A 452 -66.13 14.38 -76.60
CA ALA A 452 -66.93 13.24 -76.95
C ALA A 452 -68.43 13.63 -77.20
N ILE A 453 -68.92 14.62 -76.43
CA ILE A 453 -70.33 15.19 -76.66
C ILE A 453 -70.43 16.05 -77.92
N PHE A 454 -69.34 16.77 -78.22
CA PHE A 454 -69.39 17.71 -79.39
C PHE A 454 -68.80 17.14 -80.69
N ASN A 455 -68.29 15.85 -80.68
CA ASN A 455 -67.86 15.19 -81.91
C ASN A 455 -68.63 13.87 -82.12
N PRO A 456 -69.83 13.97 -82.69
CA PRO A 456 -70.73 12.81 -82.95
C PRO A 456 -70.27 11.91 -84.08
N ALA A 457 -69.04 12.07 -84.62
CA ALA A 457 -68.54 11.32 -85.78
C ALA A 457 -67.89 9.96 -85.49
N SER A 458 -67.94 9.40 -84.28
CA SER A 458 -67.39 8.07 -83.97
C SER A 458 -68.40 6.98 -83.62
N TYR A 459 -69.69 7.22 -83.94
CA TYR A 459 -70.63 6.12 -83.98
C TYR A 459 -70.80 5.68 -85.47
N VAL A 460 -69.86 4.89 -85.96
CA VAL A 460 -70.06 4.06 -87.14
C VAL A 460 -69.98 2.61 -86.70
N PHE A 461 -71.15 2.01 -86.64
CA PHE A 461 -71.51 0.61 -86.96
C PHE A 461 -70.40 -0.52 -86.72
N LEU A 462 -70.51 -1.39 -85.83
CA LEU A 462 -71.08 -2.79 -85.89
C LEU A 462 -71.03 -3.39 -84.53
#